data_20792398dac5e6598c9087c710873624
#
_entry.id   20792398dac5e6598c9087c710873624
#
_cell.length_a   1.000
_cell.length_b   1.000
_cell.length_c   1.000
_cell.angle_alpha   90.00
_cell.angle_beta   90.00
_cell.angle_gamma   90.00
#
_symmetry.space_group_name_H-M   'P 1'
#
loop_
_entity.id
_entity.type
_entity.pdbx_description
1 polymer ?
#
loop_
_entity_poly.entity_id
_entity_poly.type
_entity_poly.pdbx_seq_one_letter_code
_entity_poly.pdbx_strand_id
1 'polypeptide(L)'
;MPGIVGTNKLGEDFGMMTSHFILVREELTASQVSALCDEIKEVDGITQVVSLDSITGPGFETELLPDELLNIVRNGGYKLILANGRYKSGSDAMNAQVDELVRLVKEADPEGLVTGEGAMIKDLVEIADEDFKNVNIWSIAAVLVIIALSFRSLSVPILLVASIEAAIAINMGIPYFIDDSLPFIASIVIGTIQLGATVDYSIPVSYTHLRAHETSAHL
;
A
#
# COMPACT_ATOMS: atom_id res chain seq x y z
N MET A 1 -19.03 13.12 -5.32
CA MET A 1 -18.01 13.69 -4.41
C MET A 1 -17.10 14.61 -5.22
N PRO A 2 -16.94 15.92 -4.83
CA PRO A 2 -16.18 16.90 -5.63
C PRO A 2 -14.71 16.51 -5.87
N GLY A 3 -14.06 15.86 -4.88
CA GLY A 3 -12.66 15.45 -5.00
C GLY A 3 -12.41 14.42 -6.11
N ILE A 4 -13.27 13.39 -6.23
CA ILE A 4 -13.14 12.37 -7.28
C ILE A 4 -13.30 12.99 -8.68
N VAL A 5 -14.25 13.94 -8.81
CA VAL A 5 -14.47 14.66 -10.07
C VAL A 5 -13.24 15.50 -10.43
N GLY A 6 -12.63 16.16 -9.43
CA GLY A 6 -11.40 16.93 -9.64
C GLY A 6 -10.22 16.06 -10.05
N THR A 7 -10.02 14.93 -9.37
CA THR A 7 -8.92 13.97 -9.71
C THR A 7 -9.11 13.39 -11.11
N ASN A 8 -10.33 12.97 -11.47
CA ASN A 8 -10.61 12.47 -12.81
C ASN A 8 -10.31 13.53 -13.88
N LYS A 9 -10.70 14.78 -13.61
CA LYS A 9 -10.46 15.89 -14.54
C LYS A 9 -8.96 16.21 -14.68
N LEU A 10 -8.18 16.14 -13.60
CA LEU A 10 -6.73 16.24 -13.66
C LEU A 10 -6.11 15.11 -14.48
N GLY A 11 -6.62 13.89 -14.33
CA GLY A 11 -6.18 12.74 -15.12
C GLY A 11 -6.52 12.87 -16.61
N GLU A 12 -7.76 13.25 -16.92
CA GLU A 12 -8.25 13.33 -18.31
C GLU A 12 -7.67 14.52 -19.07
N ASP A 13 -7.65 15.71 -18.46
CA ASP A 13 -7.27 16.95 -19.13
C ASP A 13 -5.74 17.22 -19.08
N PHE A 14 -5.07 16.76 -18.01
CA PHE A 14 -3.66 17.05 -17.76
C PHE A 14 -2.75 15.83 -17.70
N GLY A 15 -3.30 14.61 -17.73
CA GLY A 15 -2.53 13.38 -17.56
C GLY A 15 -1.91 13.23 -16.16
N MET A 16 -2.48 13.87 -15.14
CA MET A 16 -1.96 13.95 -13.78
C MET A 16 -2.87 13.18 -12.84
N MET A 17 -2.60 11.89 -12.65
CA MET A 17 -3.32 11.05 -11.69
C MET A 17 -2.60 10.93 -10.35
N THR A 18 -1.27 10.96 -10.38
CA THR A 18 -0.40 10.91 -9.19
C THR A 18 0.70 11.94 -9.29
N SER A 19 1.11 12.48 -8.14
CA SER A 19 2.26 13.38 -8.04
C SER A 19 3.31 12.76 -7.13
N HIS A 20 4.54 12.74 -7.62
CA HIS A 20 5.72 12.30 -6.88
C HIS A 20 6.57 13.50 -6.53
N PHE A 21 6.96 13.61 -5.27
CA PHE A 21 7.89 14.60 -4.77
C PHE A 21 9.24 13.92 -4.58
N ILE A 22 10.25 14.44 -5.26
CA ILE A 22 11.59 13.88 -5.22
C ILE A 22 12.49 14.92 -4.57
N LEU A 23 13.18 14.51 -3.52
CA LEU A 23 14.11 15.34 -2.77
C LEU A 23 15.53 14.85 -3.06
N VAL A 24 16.37 15.70 -3.61
CA VAL A 24 17.80 15.44 -3.80
C VAL A 24 18.61 16.47 -3.05
N ARG A 25 19.80 16.09 -2.60
CA ARG A 25 20.66 17.02 -1.83
C ARG A 25 21.03 18.24 -2.65
N GLU A 26 21.13 19.37 -1.95
CA GLU A 26 21.49 20.66 -2.54
C GLU A 26 22.88 20.66 -3.17
N GLU A 27 23.75 19.73 -2.76
CA GLU A 27 25.10 19.53 -3.31
C GLU A 27 25.11 19.12 -4.78
N LEU A 28 24.02 18.51 -5.30
CA LEU A 28 23.91 18.20 -6.71
C LEU A 28 23.92 19.49 -7.54
N THR A 29 24.78 19.52 -8.56
CA THR A 29 24.83 20.65 -9.49
C THR A 29 23.55 20.74 -10.32
N ALA A 30 23.25 21.94 -10.84
CA ALA A 30 22.09 22.14 -11.72
C ALA A 30 22.11 21.19 -12.94
N SER A 31 23.29 20.89 -13.46
CA SER A 31 23.46 19.93 -14.57
C SER A 31 23.12 18.52 -14.20
N GLN A 32 23.48 18.05 -12.98
CA GLN A 32 23.12 16.73 -12.48
C GLN A 32 21.62 16.61 -12.23
N VAL A 33 21.02 17.64 -11.65
CA VAL A 33 19.55 17.67 -11.44
C VAL A 33 18.82 17.67 -12.78
N SER A 34 19.30 18.43 -13.77
CA SER A 34 18.71 18.44 -15.11
C SER A 34 18.81 17.07 -15.79
N ALA A 35 19.97 16.41 -15.71
CA ALA A 35 20.15 15.05 -16.25
C ALA A 35 19.20 14.05 -15.58
N LEU A 36 19.08 14.10 -14.25
CA LEU A 36 18.13 13.26 -13.51
C LEU A 36 16.67 13.55 -13.94
N CYS A 37 16.29 14.80 -14.11
CA CYS A 37 14.96 15.16 -14.61
C CYS A 37 14.70 14.59 -16.00
N ASP A 38 15.71 14.56 -16.88
CA ASP A 38 15.55 13.99 -18.21
C ASP A 38 15.41 12.47 -18.17
N GLU A 39 16.15 11.77 -17.31
CA GLU A 39 15.96 10.33 -17.07
C GLU A 39 14.59 10.02 -16.46
N ILE A 40 14.11 10.81 -15.51
CA ILE A 40 12.78 10.66 -14.92
C ILE A 40 11.67 10.83 -15.96
N LYS A 41 11.82 11.72 -16.94
CA LYS A 41 10.85 11.91 -18.04
C LYS A 41 10.68 10.67 -18.91
N GLU A 42 11.71 9.83 -19.02
CA GLU A 42 11.69 8.59 -19.80
C GLU A 42 11.01 7.43 -19.04
N VAL A 43 10.76 7.60 -17.74
CA VAL A 43 10.05 6.56 -16.93
C VAL A 43 8.61 6.41 -17.42
N ASP A 44 8.21 5.17 -17.65
CA ASP A 44 6.88 4.88 -18.20
C ASP A 44 5.77 5.44 -17.31
N GLY A 45 4.86 6.15 -17.95
CA GLY A 45 3.73 6.79 -17.29
C GLY A 45 4.01 8.16 -16.66
N ILE A 46 5.24 8.64 -16.62
CA ILE A 46 5.54 10.03 -16.26
C ILE A 46 5.09 10.95 -17.41
N THR A 47 4.35 11.98 -17.05
CA THR A 47 3.80 12.95 -18.01
C THR A 47 4.48 14.30 -17.94
N GLN A 48 4.96 14.66 -16.75
CA GLN A 48 5.60 15.96 -16.53
C GLN A 48 6.62 15.87 -15.40
N VAL A 49 7.77 16.50 -15.60
CA VAL A 49 8.81 16.68 -14.57
C VAL A 49 9.17 18.15 -14.48
N VAL A 50 9.14 18.69 -13.29
CA VAL A 50 9.39 20.09 -13.00
C VAL A 50 10.38 20.21 -11.85
N SER A 51 11.47 20.93 -12.06
CA SER A 51 12.39 21.38 -11.02
C SER A 51 12.79 22.82 -11.28
N LEU A 52 13.27 23.51 -10.25
CA LEU A 52 13.77 24.87 -10.44
C LEU A 52 14.91 24.88 -11.47
N ASP A 53 15.87 23.96 -11.31
CA ASP A 53 17.05 23.88 -12.16
C ASP A 53 16.69 23.51 -13.62
N SER A 54 15.57 22.78 -13.86
CA SER A 54 15.09 22.47 -15.21
C SER A 54 14.37 23.64 -15.88
N ILE A 55 13.77 24.55 -15.12
CA ILE A 55 13.07 25.72 -15.65
C ILE A 55 14.04 26.84 -15.92
N THR A 56 14.99 27.06 -15.01
CA THR A 56 15.95 28.19 -15.12
C THR A 56 17.15 27.89 -16.01
N GLY A 57 17.48 26.61 -16.18
CA GLY A 57 18.63 26.18 -16.97
C GLY A 57 20.00 26.40 -16.29
N PRO A 58 21.06 25.77 -16.83
CA PRO A 58 22.39 25.93 -16.29
C PRO A 58 22.89 27.35 -16.52
N GLY A 59 23.14 28.11 -15.48
CA GLY A 59 23.69 29.47 -15.53
C GLY A 59 22.72 30.58 -15.09
N PHE A 60 21.50 30.24 -14.69
CA PHE A 60 20.62 31.22 -14.11
C PHE A 60 21.03 31.50 -12.65
N GLU A 61 21.29 32.77 -12.33
CA GLU A 61 21.57 33.19 -10.96
C GLU A 61 20.28 33.09 -10.12
N THR A 62 20.16 32.03 -9.33
CA THR A 62 19.00 31.79 -8.46
C THR A 62 18.79 32.88 -7.41
N GLU A 63 19.81 33.71 -7.17
CA GLU A 63 19.74 34.88 -6.29
C GLU A 63 18.77 35.98 -6.80
N LEU A 64 18.34 35.89 -8.06
CA LEU A 64 17.31 36.78 -8.63
C LEU A 64 15.87 36.40 -8.29
N LEU A 65 15.68 35.24 -7.72
CA LEU A 65 14.35 34.76 -7.32
C LEU A 65 14.01 35.23 -5.88
N PRO A 66 12.75 35.56 -5.61
CA PRO A 66 12.30 35.85 -4.23
C PRO A 66 12.60 34.70 -3.29
N ASP A 67 13.10 35.02 -2.10
CA ASP A 67 13.43 34.04 -1.06
C ASP A 67 12.23 33.11 -0.73
N GLU A 68 11.01 33.59 -0.83
CA GLU A 68 9.78 32.83 -0.62
C GLU A 68 9.65 31.68 -1.62
N LEU A 69 9.99 31.91 -2.88
CA LEU A 69 9.97 30.87 -3.92
C LEU A 69 11.15 29.90 -3.77
N LEU A 70 12.32 30.40 -3.43
CA LEU A 70 13.49 29.56 -3.17
C LEU A 70 13.24 28.60 -2.02
N ASN A 71 12.62 29.07 -0.93
CA ASN A 71 12.32 28.25 0.24
C ASN A 71 11.28 27.14 -0.02
N ILE A 72 10.45 27.27 -1.07
CA ILE A 72 9.51 26.20 -1.48
C ILE A 72 10.25 25.07 -2.20
N VAL A 73 11.23 25.41 -3.04
CA VAL A 73 11.90 24.43 -3.92
C VAL A 73 13.29 24.02 -3.43
N ARG A 74 13.84 24.75 -2.46
CA ARG A 74 15.11 24.45 -1.78
C ARG A 74 15.00 24.78 -0.31
N ASN A 75 15.03 23.76 0.53
CA ASN A 75 14.98 23.94 1.98
C ASN A 75 15.59 22.72 2.68
N GLY A 76 16.15 22.96 3.86
CA GLY A 76 16.69 21.88 4.69
C GLY A 76 17.84 21.09 4.05
N GLY A 77 18.59 21.67 3.11
CA GLY A 77 19.67 21.00 2.39
C GLY A 77 19.20 20.16 1.19
N TYR A 78 17.92 20.26 0.80
CA TYR A 78 17.35 19.53 -0.33
C TYR A 78 16.78 20.45 -1.41
N LYS A 79 16.83 19.98 -2.64
CA LYS A 79 16.13 20.51 -3.81
C LYS A 79 14.92 19.62 -4.11
N LEU A 80 13.80 20.24 -4.46
CA LEU A 80 12.55 19.57 -4.81
C LEU A 80 12.43 19.41 -6.32
N ILE A 81 12.14 18.20 -6.76
CA ILE A 81 11.70 17.87 -8.11
C ILE A 81 10.27 17.32 -8.00
N LEU A 82 9.37 17.81 -8.84
CA LEU A 82 8.00 17.34 -8.94
C LEU A 82 7.85 16.52 -10.22
N ALA A 83 7.41 15.28 -10.09
CA ALA A 83 7.10 14.41 -11.22
C ALA A 83 5.63 13.99 -11.15
N ASN A 84 4.89 14.18 -12.25
CA ASN A 84 3.50 13.80 -12.35
C ASN A 84 3.37 12.58 -13.25
N GLY A 85 2.54 11.62 -12.80
CA GLY A 85 2.27 10.38 -13.50
C GLY A 85 0.80 10.19 -13.87
N ARG A 86 0.55 9.41 -14.93
CA ARG A 86 -0.80 9.06 -15.40
C ARG A 86 -1.39 7.83 -14.73
N TYR A 87 -0.59 7.09 -13.97
CA TYR A 87 -1.05 5.88 -13.31
C TYR A 87 -1.82 6.19 -12.03
N LYS A 88 -2.88 5.42 -11.79
CA LYS A 88 -3.69 5.55 -10.59
C LYS A 88 -2.94 4.99 -9.38
N SER A 89 -3.04 5.68 -8.25
CA SER A 89 -2.48 5.22 -6.98
C SER A 89 -2.94 3.81 -6.63
N GLY A 90 -1.99 2.96 -6.19
CA GLY A 90 -2.26 1.57 -5.82
C GLY A 90 -2.35 0.59 -6.99
N SER A 91 -2.06 1.01 -8.23
CA SER A 91 -1.93 0.10 -9.37
C SER A 91 -0.53 -0.50 -9.47
N ASP A 92 -0.41 -1.72 -10.04
CA ASP A 92 0.90 -2.35 -10.26
C ASP A 92 1.81 -1.50 -11.15
N ALA A 93 1.24 -0.83 -12.15
CA ALA A 93 1.98 0.08 -13.02
C ALA A 93 2.57 1.27 -12.24
N MET A 94 1.80 1.85 -11.29
CA MET A 94 2.29 2.91 -10.42
C MET A 94 3.34 2.40 -9.44
N ASN A 95 3.18 1.20 -8.89
CA ASN A 95 4.18 0.60 -8.00
C ASN A 95 5.52 0.39 -8.74
N ALA A 96 5.49 -0.15 -9.96
CA ALA A 96 6.68 -0.29 -10.81
C ALA A 96 7.31 1.08 -11.17
N GLN A 97 6.48 2.10 -11.42
CA GLN A 97 6.95 3.47 -11.66
C GLN A 97 7.69 4.03 -10.44
N VAL A 98 7.14 3.85 -9.23
CA VAL A 98 7.79 4.29 -7.99
C VAL A 98 9.13 3.58 -7.79
N ASP A 99 9.21 2.27 -8.05
CA ASP A 99 10.47 1.52 -7.94
C ASP A 99 11.54 2.06 -8.87
N GLU A 100 11.17 2.37 -10.10
CA GLU A 100 12.09 2.94 -11.08
C GLU A 100 12.53 4.35 -10.70
N LEU A 101 11.61 5.19 -10.21
CA LEU A 101 11.94 6.52 -9.67
C LEU A 101 12.94 6.44 -8.51
N VAL A 102 12.68 5.52 -7.55
CA VAL A 102 13.58 5.31 -6.41
C VAL A 102 14.96 4.85 -6.89
N ARG A 103 15.03 3.95 -7.86
CA ARG A 103 16.29 3.48 -8.45
C ARG A 103 17.10 4.63 -9.05
N LEU A 104 16.50 5.42 -9.93
CA LEU A 104 17.15 6.56 -10.60
C LEU A 104 17.63 7.61 -9.58
N VAL A 105 16.77 7.94 -8.62
CA VAL A 105 17.12 8.92 -7.59
C VAL A 105 18.27 8.43 -6.72
N LYS A 106 18.29 7.14 -6.32
CA LYS A 106 19.38 6.58 -5.52
C LYS A 106 20.69 6.44 -6.28
N GLU A 107 20.64 6.26 -7.59
CA GLU A 107 21.82 6.25 -8.44
C GLU A 107 22.45 7.67 -8.56
N ALA A 108 21.60 8.70 -8.67
CA ALA A 108 22.06 10.09 -8.73
C ALA A 108 22.47 10.65 -7.34
N ASP A 109 21.73 10.29 -6.31
CA ASP A 109 21.94 10.69 -4.93
C ASP A 109 21.55 9.57 -3.96
N PRO A 110 22.53 8.90 -3.30
CA PRO A 110 22.24 7.84 -2.34
C PRO A 110 21.36 8.26 -1.16
N GLU A 111 21.33 9.55 -0.82
CA GLU A 111 20.47 10.12 0.23
C GLU A 111 19.18 10.73 -0.32
N GLY A 112 19.00 10.74 -1.64
CA GLY A 112 17.79 11.22 -2.30
C GLY A 112 16.55 10.43 -1.87
N LEU A 113 15.41 11.09 -1.81
CA LEU A 113 14.14 10.52 -1.33
C LEU A 113 13.06 10.70 -2.40
N VAL A 114 12.23 9.68 -2.54
CA VAL A 114 10.99 9.74 -3.35
C VAL A 114 9.82 9.62 -2.42
N THR A 115 8.88 10.55 -2.49
CA THR A 115 7.66 10.58 -1.67
C THR A 115 6.48 11.07 -2.50
N GLY A 116 5.31 11.11 -1.91
CA GLY A 116 4.06 11.48 -2.56
C GLY A 116 3.01 10.41 -2.37
N GLU A 117 1.81 10.65 -2.88
CA GLU A 117 0.68 9.74 -2.68
C GLU A 117 0.99 8.31 -3.13
N GLY A 118 1.60 8.15 -4.31
CA GLY A 118 1.93 6.84 -4.86
C GLY A 118 2.92 6.06 -4.01
N ALA A 119 4.05 6.68 -3.64
CA ALA A 119 5.06 6.05 -2.80
C ALA A 119 4.52 5.69 -1.41
N MET A 120 3.76 6.61 -0.79
CA MET A 120 3.15 6.38 0.52
C MET A 120 2.14 5.22 0.51
N ILE A 121 1.31 5.12 -0.53
CA ILE A 121 0.33 4.02 -0.64
C ILE A 121 1.05 2.69 -0.86
N LYS A 122 2.10 2.68 -1.71
CA LYS A 122 2.92 1.48 -1.92
C LYS A 122 3.53 0.99 -0.61
N ASP A 123 4.24 1.86 0.12
CA ASP A 123 4.85 1.53 1.40
C ASP A 123 3.81 1.05 2.43
N LEU A 124 2.65 1.72 2.49
CA LEU A 124 1.57 1.34 3.39
C LEU A 124 1.03 -0.06 3.07
N VAL A 125 0.84 -0.39 1.80
CA VAL A 125 0.34 -1.70 1.38
C VAL A 125 1.37 -2.79 1.66
N GLU A 126 2.66 -2.56 1.38
CA GLU A 126 3.73 -3.52 1.65
C GLU A 126 3.88 -3.82 3.14
N ILE A 127 3.94 -2.77 3.98
CA ILE A 127 4.03 -2.92 5.45
C ILE A 127 2.78 -3.60 5.99
N ALA A 128 1.60 -3.17 5.54
CA ALA A 128 0.35 -3.75 5.97
C ALA A 128 0.25 -5.24 5.60
N ASP A 129 0.64 -5.63 4.39
CA ASP A 129 0.57 -7.04 3.96
C ASP A 129 1.45 -7.96 4.82
N GLU A 130 2.65 -7.51 5.19
CA GLU A 130 3.55 -8.25 6.09
C GLU A 130 2.99 -8.34 7.51
N ASP A 131 2.53 -7.23 8.06
CA ASP A 131 1.94 -7.17 9.40
C ASP A 131 0.68 -8.03 9.49
N PHE A 132 -0.15 -8.03 8.44
CA PHE A 132 -1.38 -8.85 8.41
C PHE A 132 -1.10 -10.34 8.31
N LYS A 133 -0.12 -10.76 7.53
CA LYS A 133 0.31 -12.16 7.51
C LYS A 133 0.73 -12.61 8.90
N ASN A 134 1.52 -11.81 9.59
CA ASN A 134 1.97 -12.10 10.93
C ASN A 134 0.80 -12.17 11.95
N VAL A 135 -0.06 -11.15 11.95
CA VAL A 135 -1.23 -11.10 12.84
C VAL A 135 -2.18 -12.27 12.56
N ASN A 136 -2.43 -12.60 11.30
CA ASN A 136 -3.31 -13.72 10.95
C ASN A 136 -2.75 -15.06 11.45
N ILE A 137 -1.46 -15.32 11.24
CA ILE A 137 -0.80 -16.56 11.72
C ILE A 137 -0.92 -16.67 13.24
N TRP A 138 -0.61 -15.60 13.98
CA TRP A 138 -0.70 -15.61 15.44
C TRP A 138 -2.14 -15.73 15.93
N SER A 139 -3.11 -15.11 15.26
CA SER A 139 -4.52 -15.21 15.58
C SER A 139 -5.05 -16.63 15.39
N ILE A 140 -4.73 -17.28 14.27
CA ILE A 140 -5.08 -18.66 14.01
C ILE A 140 -4.46 -19.60 15.06
N ALA A 141 -3.18 -19.41 15.36
CA ALA A 141 -2.49 -20.20 16.37
C ALA A 141 -3.14 -20.05 17.77
N ALA A 142 -3.45 -18.82 18.18
CA ALA A 142 -4.10 -18.54 19.46
C ALA A 142 -5.49 -19.18 19.54
N VAL A 143 -6.31 -19.04 18.50
CA VAL A 143 -7.63 -19.66 18.41
C VAL A 143 -7.53 -21.18 18.48
N LEU A 144 -6.59 -21.76 17.76
CA LEU A 144 -6.37 -23.20 17.75
C LEU A 144 -6.01 -23.73 19.14
N VAL A 145 -5.14 -23.03 19.87
CA VAL A 145 -4.75 -23.38 21.25
C VAL A 145 -5.93 -23.24 22.19
N ILE A 146 -6.70 -22.16 22.13
CA ILE A 146 -7.85 -21.94 23.02
C ILE A 146 -8.90 -23.05 22.83
N ILE A 147 -9.23 -23.36 21.56
CA ILE A 147 -10.22 -24.40 21.26
C ILE A 147 -9.68 -25.79 21.67
N ALA A 148 -8.40 -26.10 21.43
CA ALA A 148 -7.78 -27.36 21.82
C ALA A 148 -7.83 -27.57 23.34
N LEU A 149 -7.56 -26.54 24.13
CA LEU A 149 -7.67 -26.60 25.60
C LEU A 149 -9.09 -26.77 26.05
N SER A 150 -10.07 -26.14 25.39
CA SER A 150 -11.49 -26.24 25.73
C SER A 150 -12.06 -27.62 25.46
N PHE A 151 -11.73 -28.24 24.35
CA PHE A 151 -12.26 -29.54 23.93
C PHE A 151 -11.39 -30.72 24.31
N ARG A 152 -10.19 -30.51 24.81
CA ARG A 152 -9.20 -31.58 25.12
C ARG A 152 -8.99 -32.56 23.96
N SER A 153 -9.16 -32.08 22.75
CA SER A 153 -9.00 -32.79 21.47
C SER A 153 -8.36 -31.91 20.47
N LEU A 154 -7.51 -32.45 19.59
CA LEU A 154 -6.85 -31.71 18.50
C LEU A 154 -7.66 -31.75 17.20
N SER A 155 -8.49 -32.78 17.01
CA SER A 155 -9.24 -32.95 15.75
C SER A 155 -10.31 -31.89 15.54
N VAL A 156 -11.05 -31.54 16.62
CA VAL A 156 -12.13 -30.55 16.56
C VAL A 156 -11.60 -29.14 16.22
N PRO A 157 -10.55 -28.62 16.90
CA PRO A 157 -9.97 -27.33 16.55
C PRO A 157 -9.49 -27.24 15.11
N ILE A 158 -8.81 -28.28 14.62
CA ILE A 158 -8.27 -28.29 13.25
C ILE A 158 -9.41 -28.22 12.23
N LEU A 159 -10.47 -29.00 12.39
CA LEU A 159 -11.63 -28.96 11.49
C LEU A 159 -12.36 -27.62 11.52
N LEU A 160 -12.54 -27.04 12.72
CA LEU A 160 -13.19 -25.74 12.87
C LEU A 160 -12.37 -24.63 12.22
N VAL A 161 -11.09 -24.52 12.52
CA VAL A 161 -10.22 -23.52 11.93
C VAL A 161 -10.13 -23.70 10.42
N ALA A 162 -9.96 -24.93 9.93
CA ALA A 162 -9.92 -25.19 8.48
C ALA A 162 -11.22 -24.77 7.77
N SER A 163 -12.39 -25.00 8.36
CA SER A 163 -13.66 -24.54 7.77
C SER A 163 -13.83 -23.03 7.80
N ILE A 164 -13.33 -22.34 8.83
CA ILE A 164 -13.33 -20.88 8.90
C ILE A 164 -12.41 -20.30 7.83
N GLU A 165 -11.17 -20.79 7.72
CA GLU A 165 -10.21 -20.35 6.72
C GLU A 165 -10.72 -20.62 5.30
N ALA A 166 -11.35 -21.76 5.05
CA ALA A 166 -11.99 -22.05 3.76
C ALA A 166 -13.11 -21.04 3.44
N ALA A 167 -13.95 -20.69 4.41
CA ALA A 167 -15.00 -19.68 4.23
C ALA A 167 -14.41 -18.27 3.96
N ILE A 168 -13.32 -17.88 4.65
CA ILE A 168 -12.60 -16.62 4.39
C ILE A 168 -12.06 -16.63 2.97
N ALA A 169 -11.39 -17.71 2.55
CA ALA A 169 -10.81 -17.83 1.22
C ALA A 169 -11.87 -17.74 0.11
N ILE A 170 -13.02 -18.40 0.29
CA ILE A 170 -14.14 -18.30 -0.66
C ILE A 170 -14.66 -16.87 -0.71
N ASN A 171 -14.91 -16.24 0.44
CA ASN A 171 -15.44 -14.88 0.50
C ASN A 171 -14.49 -13.87 -0.17
N MET A 172 -13.19 -14.00 0.05
CA MET A 172 -12.17 -13.15 -0.58
C MET A 172 -11.94 -13.46 -2.06
N GLY A 173 -12.29 -14.67 -2.50
CA GLY A 173 -12.20 -15.06 -3.91
C GLY A 173 -13.36 -14.55 -4.77
N ILE A 174 -14.52 -14.22 -4.19
CA ILE A 174 -15.70 -13.77 -4.95
C ILE A 174 -15.43 -12.54 -5.82
N PRO A 175 -14.74 -11.48 -5.34
CA PRO A 175 -14.46 -10.30 -6.15
C PRO A 175 -13.70 -10.59 -7.45
N TYR A 176 -12.83 -11.59 -7.43
CA TYR A 176 -12.10 -12.02 -8.64
C TYR A 176 -13.06 -12.49 -9.75
N PHE A 177 -14.18 -13.16 -9.40
CA PHE A 177 -15.15 -13.66 -10.38
C PHE A 177 -16.11 -12.59 -10.89
N ILE A 178 -16.29 -11.50 -10.16
CA ILE A 178 -17.16 -10.38 -10.55
C ILE A 178 -16.37 -9.19 -11.12
N ASP A 179 -15.06 -9.36 -11.32
CA ASP A 179 -14.14 -8.33 -11.83
C ASP A 179 -14.19 -7.02 -11.02
N ASP A 180 -14.29 -7.16 -9.71
CA ASP A 180 -14.30 -6.04 -8.76
C ASP A 180 -13.05 -6.07 -7.89
N SER A 181 -12.53 -4.89 -7.53
CA SER A 181 -11.35 -4.76 -6.69
C SER A 181 -11.72 -4.45 -5.26
N LEU A 182 -11.28 -5.29 -4.33
CA LEU A 182 -11.40 -4.98 -2.91
C LEU A 182 -10.35 -3.95 -2.49
N PRO A 183 -10.74 -2.91 -1.72
CA PRO A 183 -9.77 -2.09 -1.01
C PRO A 183 -8.90 -2.98 -0.10
N PHE A 184 -7.60 -2.68 0.01
CA PHE A 184 -6.67 -3.48 0.82
C PHE A 184 -7.13 -3.67 2.29
N ILE A 185 -7.81 -2.66 2.85
CA ILE A 185 -8.39 -2.72 4.20
C ILE A 185 -9.50 -3.76 4.30
N ALA A 186 -10.25 -4.04 3.22
CA ALA A 186 -11.37 -4.97 3.27
C ALA A 186 -10.94 -6.40 3.60
N SER A 187 -9.80 -6.85 3.10
CA SER A 187 -9.26 -8.18 3.39
C SER A 187 -9.00 -8.39 4.86
N ILE A 188 -8.49 -7.37 5.53
CA ILE A 188 -8.21 -7.36 6.97
C ILE A 188 -9.49 -7.45 7.77
N VAL A 189 -10.44 -6.56 7.44
CA VAL A 189 -11.72 -6.47 8.15
C VAL A 189 -12.48 -7.79 8.01
N ILE A 190 -12.55 -8.35 6.81
CA ILE A 190 -13.21 -9.62 6.53
C ILE A 190 -12.56 -10.76 7.34
N GLY A 191 -11.23 -10.91 7.27
CA GLY A 191 -10.49 -11.94 7.97
C GLY A 191 -10.69 -11.86 9.49
N THR A 192 -10.50 -10.68 10.06
CA THR A 192 -10.59 -10.47 11.52
C THR A 192 -12.00 -10.68 12.05
N ILE A 193 -13.03 -10.12 11.39
CA ILE A 193 -14.42 -10.27 11.81
C ILE A 193 -14.86 -11.72 11.65
N GLN A 194 -14.55 -12.36 10.54
CA GLN A 194 -14.98 -13.72 10.26
C GLN A 194 -14.32 -14.71 11.21
N LEU A 195 -13.03 -14.58 11.50
CA LEU A 195 -12.33 -15.40 12.47
C LEU A 195 -12.94 -15.21 13.88
N GLY A 196 -13.09 -13.98 14.35
CA GLY A 196 -13.64 -13.67 15.69
C GLY A 196 -15.07 -14.13 15.86
N ALA A 197 -15.98 -13.72 14.98
CA ALA A 197 -17.40 -14.05 15.09
C ALA A 197 -17.68 -15.55 14.94
N THR A 198 -16.96 -16.25 14.03
CA THR A 198 -17.22 -17.67 13.78
C THR A 198 -16.75 -18.55 14.93
N VAL A 199 -15.66 -18.18 15.60
CA VAL A 199 -15.17 -18.92 16.79
C VAL A 199 -16.18 -18.86 17.91
N ASP A 200 -16.77 -17.70 18.18
CA ASP A 200 -17.74 -17.49 19.25
C ASP A 200 -19.01 -18.36 19.07
N TYR A 201 -19.43 -18.60 17.84
CA TYR A 201 -20.57 -19.45 17.53
C TYR A 201 -20.23 -20.97 17.47
N SER A 202 -19.03 -21.28 17.01
CA SER A 202 -18.61 -22.66 16.77
C SER A 202 -18.38 -23.43 18.08
N ILE A 203 -17.89 -22.75 19.12
CA ILE A 203 -17.65 -23.38 20.44
C ILE A 203 -18.93 -23.91 21.10
N PRO A 204 -19.99 -23.10 21.27
CA PRO A 204 -21.24 -23.61 21.90
C PRO A 204 -21.93 -24.71 21.09
N VAL A 205 -21.96 -24.60 19.75
CA VAL A 205 -22.58 -25.59 18.87
C VAL A 205 -21.88 -26.94 18.98
N SER A 206 -20.54 -26.95 18.90
CA SER A 206 -19.77 -28.19 19.02
C SER A 206 -19.91 -28.84 20.41
N TYR A 207 -19.96 -28.02 21.48
CA TYR A 207 -20.13 -28.51 22.83
C TYR A 207 -21.51 -29.15 23.05
N THR A 208 -22.58 -28.55 22.55
CA THR A 208 -23.94 -29.09 22.65
C THR A 208 -24.11 -30.38 21.85
N HIS A 209 -23.49 -30.47 20.67
CA HIS A 209 -23.53 -31.64 19.82
C HIS A 209 -22.80 -32.85 20.45
N LEU A 210 -21.60 -32.63 21.02
CA LEU A 210 -20.86 -33.68 21.74
C LEU A 210 -21.60 -34.19 22.94
N ARG A 211 -22.24 -33.32 23.73
CA ARG A 211 -22.99 -33.68 24.90
C ARG A 211 -24.30 -34.45 24.57
N ALA A 212 -24.92 -34.13 23.42
CA ALA A 212 -26.08 -34.87 22.93
C ALA A 212 -25.73 -36.31 22.52
N HIS A 213 -24.55 -36.53 21.97
CA HIS A 213 -24.05 -37.87 21.63
C HIS A 213 -23.70 -38.71 22.85
N GLU A 214 -23.14 -38.10 23.91
CA GLU A 214 -22.88 -38.83 25.18
C GLU A 214 -24.15 -39.30 25.87
N THR A 215 -25.20 -38.45 25.86
CA THR A 215 -26.49 -38.81 26.47
C THR A 215 -27.24 -39.88 25.69
N SER A 216 -27.09 -39.98 24.36
CA SER A 216 -27.72 -41.03 23.56
C SER A 216 -26.97 -42.37 23.58
N ALA A 217 -25.70 -42.40 24.03
CA ALA A 217 -24.94 -43.65 24.21
C ALA A 217 -25.19 -44.32 25.55
N HIS A 218 -25.95 -43.69 26.47
CA HIS A 218 -26.31 -44.21 27.78
C HIS A 218 -27.80 -44.61 27.91
N LEU A 219 -28.57 -44.61 26.81
CA LEU A 219 -29.92 -45.15 26.68
C LEU A 219 -29.93 -46.42 25.83
#